data_9fc811f0912a5dfbf5a9523ac0c5353d
#
_entry.id   9fc811f0912a5dfbf5a9523ac0c5353d
#
_cell.length_a   1.000
_cell.length_b   1.000
_cell.length_c   1.000
_cell.angle_alpha   90.00
_cell.angle_beta   90.00
_cell.angle_gamma   90.00
#
_symmetry.space_group_name_H-M   'P 1'
#
loop_
_entity.id
_entity.type
_entity.pdbx_description
1 polymer ?
#
loop_
_entity_poly.entity_id
_entity_poly.type
_entity_poly.pdbx_seq_one_letter_code
_entity_poly.pdbx_strand_id
1 'polypeptide(L)'
;MRNTRKWLVLLLTVVMLVNTLGATAMAAEDESPIALQAVPAAGSDSQQVRILATQAQTVADGKLVVTYDADALTYTGTETGDAWGEDAQVTLSVNPTEGKVILAFANADATATGALFALTFTGSGESIIAIDGSSYITGVQADLAQSVSTCPSAHLVDVQGIAAEYHDAVDFMVANGYMEGVSNTMFAPTMELNRAMMVTILYRIAGEPEVEGTPAFRDVPADVYCSDAGVWASANDITNGISEHLFAPTKSLTRVELVTFLYRFAKYMDYDVTATTDLSRYVDASQIPAFALEGFSWAVAEGIVKGTSETTLDPMATTNRLQICLMVCRLLSEQD
;
A
#
# COMPACT_ATOMS: atom_id res chain seq x y z
N MET A 1 14.34 2.17 -31.18
CA MET A 1 13.68 1.08 -30.51
C MET A 1 13.59 1.39 -29.01
N ARG A 2 12.82 2.41 -28.61
CA ARG A 2 12.87 2.94 -27.23
C ARG A 2 11.51 3.43 -26.73
N ASN A 3 10.41 2.93 -27.30
CA ASN A 3 9.05 3.37 -26.95
C ASN A 3 8.03 2.26 -26.68
N THR A 4 8.46 1.02 -26.51
CA THR A 4 7.52 -0.10 -26.27
C THR A 4 7.45 -0.53 -24.80
N ARG A 5 8.26 0.04 -23.89
CA ARG A 5 8.21 -0.31 -22.46
C ARG A 5 7.29 0.56 -21.61
N LYS A 6 6.96 1.78 -22.05
CA LYS A 6 6.07 2.68 -21.29
C LYS A 6 4.60 2.27 -21.25
N TRP A 7 4.16 1.40 -22.16
CA TRP A 7 2.77 0.92 -22.19
C TRP A 7 2.54 -0.38 -21.38
N LEU A 8 3.61 -1.04 -20.94
CA LEU A 8 3.47 -2.26 -20.16
C LEU A 8 3.38 -1.99 -18.64
N VAL A 9 3.84 -0.84 -18.19
CA VAL A 9 3.81 -0.48 -16.75
C VAL A 9 2.42 0.00 -16.32
N LEU A 10 1.66 0.62 -17.22
CA LEU A 10 0.30 1.09 -16.91
C LEU A 10 -0.77 -0.02 -16.90
N LEU A 11 -0.45 -1.23 -17.35
CA LEU A 11 -1.37 -2.38 -17.37
C LEU A 11 -1.09 -3.38 -16.23
N LEU A 12 0.00 -3.21 -15.47
CA LEU A 12 0.40 -4.13 -14.40
C LEU A 12 -0.04 -3.70 -13.01
N THR A 13 -0.57 -2.51 -12.84
CA THR A 13 -1.11 -2.03 -11.55
C THR A 13 -2.50 -2.59 -11.21
N VAL A 14 -3.11 -3.39 -12.08
CA VAL A 14 -4.48 -3.91 -11.89
C VAL A 14 -4.53 -5.42 -11.55
N VAL A 15 -3.44 -6.18 -11.63
CA VAL A 15 -3.54 -7.65 -11.63
C VAL A 15 -2.91 -8.35 -10.41
N MET A 16 -2.30 -7.69 -9.44
CA MET A 16 -1.69 -8.40 -8.29
C MET A 16 -2.27 -8.00 -6.93
N LEU A 17 -3.51 -8.41 -6.68
CA LEU A 17 -4.07 -8.47 -5.32
C LEU A 17 -4.88 -9.75 -5.11
N VAL A 18 -4.29 -10.88 -5.47
CA VAL A 18 -4.77 -12.20 -5.02
C VAL A 18 -3.55 -13.09 -4.82
N ASN A 19 -2.99 -13.08 -3.64
CA ASN A 19 -2.35 -14.21 -2.96
C ASN A 19 -1.31 -13.73 -1.94
N THR A 20 -1.71 -13.46 -0.72
CA THR A 20 -0.90 -13.78 0.46
C THR A 20 -1.84 -14.00 1.63
N LEU A 21 -2.57 -15.10 1.60
CA LEU A 21 -3.01 -15.75 2.83
C LEU A 21 -1.85 -16.64 3.28
N GLY A 22 -0.98 -16.08 4.11
CA GLY A 22 -0.10 -16.85 4.96
C GLY A 22 -0.96 -17.73 5.88
N ALA A 23 -0.98 -19.02 5.62
CA ALA A 23 -1.73 -20.00 6.35
C ALA A 23 -1.23 -20.09 7.80
N THR A 24 -1.96 -19.49 8.74
CA THR A 24 -2.10 -20.02 10.08
C THR A 24 -3.50 -20.63 10.14
N ALA A 25 -3.56 -21.95 10.27
CA ALA A 25 -4.79 -22.66 10.51
C ALA A 25 -5.39 -22.20 11.85
N MET A 26 -6.32 -21.28 11.79
CA MET A 26 -7.35 -21.05 12.78
C MET A 26 -8.68 -21.47 12.17
N ALA A 27 -9.53 -22.06 13.00
CA ALA A 27 -10.82 -22.65 12.63
C ALA A 27 -11.58 -21.76 11.66
N ALA A 28 -12.17 -22.39 10.63
CA ALA A 28 -13.06 -21.75 9.67
C ALA A 28 -14.23 -21.08 10.43
N GLU A 29 -14.11 -19.79 10.67
CA GLU A 29 -15.26 -18.92 10.80
C GLU A 29 -15.75 -18.66 9.37
N ASP A 30 -17.05 -18.76 9.18
CA ASP A 30 -17.78 -18.64 7.92
C ASP A 30 -17.43 -17.31 7.24
N GLU A 31 -16.38 -17.29 6.41
CA GLU A 31 -15.99 -16.08 5.70
C GLU A 31 -17.12 -15.71 4.74
N SER A 32 -17.68 -14.53 4.91
CA SER A 32 -18.71 -14.01 4.01
C SER A 32 -18.21 -14.09 2.55
N PRO A 33 -19.01 -14.63 1.63
CA PRO A 33 -18.64 -14.76 0.22
C PRO A 33 -18.46 -13.41 -0.48
N ILE A 34 -18.88 -12.33 0.15
CA ILE A 34 -18.70 -10.95 -0.30
C ILE A 34 -17.95 -10.17 0.78
N ALA A 35 -16.98 -9.38 0.41
CA ALA A 35 -16.22 -8.52 1.32
C ALA A 35 -16.17 -7.08 0.83
N LEU A 36 -16.06 -6.14 1.78
CA LEU A 36 -15.71 -4.75 1.51
C LEU A 36 -14.23 -4.52 1.77
N GLN A 37 -13.59 -3.80 0.88
CA GLN A 37 -12.19 -3.38 1.01
C GLN A 37 -12.06 -1.88 0.73
N ALA A 38 -11.61 -1.12 1.71
CA ALA A 38 -11.21 0.27 1.49
C ALA A 38 -9.81 0.31 0.84
N VAL A 39 -9.66 1.14 -0.18
CA VAL A 39 -8.39 1.35 -0.89
C VAL A 39 -8.14 2.86 -0.95
N PRO A 40 -7.36 3.42 -0.03
CA PRO A 40 -7.01 4.84 -0.08
C PRO A 40 -6.07 5.10 -1.25
N ALA A 41 -6.22 6.27 -1.87
CA ALA A 41 -5.29 6.74 -2.88
C ALA A 41 -4.21 7.61 -2.24
N ALA A 42 -2.95 7.39 -2.60
CA ALA A 42 -1.85 8.20 -2.11
C ALA A 42 -2.01 9.66 -2.54
N GLY A 43 -1.99 10.59 -1.58
CA GLY A 43 -1.95 12.03 -1.84
C GLY A 43 -3.23 12.64 -2.42
N SER A 44 -4.36 11.94 -2.45
CA SER A 44 -5.64 12.46 -2.93
C SER A 44 -6.71 12.42 -1.84
N ASP A 45 -7.65 13.40 -1.86
CA ASP A 45 -8.87 13.37 -1.04
C ASP A 45 -9.88 12.32 -1.55
N SER A 46 -9.46 11.40 -2.42
CA SER A 46 -10.28 10.38 -3.03
C SER A 46 -10.02 9.03 -2.38
N GLN A 47 -11.09 8.32 -2.06
CA GLN A 47 -11.06 6.98 -1.46
C GLN A 47 -11.88 6.04 -2.34
N GLN A 48 -11.39 4.83 -2.53
CA GLN A 48 -12.12 3.80 -3.26
C GLN A 48 -12.52 2.67 -2.32
N VAL A 49 -13.75 2.21 -2.41
CA VAL A 49 -14.22 1.01 -1.72
C VAL A 49 -14.61 -0.03 -2.74
N ARG A 50 -13.96 -1.18 -2.65
CA ARG A 50 -14.22 -2.34 -3.52
C ARG A 50 -15.16 -3.30 -2.85
N ILE A 51 -16.11 -3.83 -3.61
CA ILE A 51 -16.97 -4.93 -3.23
C ILE A 51 -16.41 -6.18 -3.91
N LEU A 52 -15.95 -7.13 -3.12
CA LEU A 52 -15.21 -8.31 -3.59
C LEU A 52 -16.06 -9.57 -3.44
N ALA A 53 -16.02 -10.45 -4.44
CA ALA A 53 -16.35 -11.87 -4.27
C ALA A 53 -15.08 -12.59 -3.75
N THR A 54 -15.10 -13.07 -2.51
CA THR A 54 -13.95 -13.70 -1.85
C THR A 54 -13.69 -15.12 -2.33
N GLN A 55 -14.73 -15.75 -2.91
CA GLN A 55 -14.69 -17.09 -3.48
C GLN A 55 -15.41 -17.07 -4.83
N ALA A 56 -15.15 -18.06 -5.69
CA ALA A 56 -15.89 -18.22 -6.93
C ALA A 56 -17.38 -18.39 -6.64
N GLN A 57 -18.17 -17.38 -6.96
CA GLN A 57 -19.60 -17.32 -6.73
C GLN A 57 -20.35 -17.23 -8.04
N THR A 58 -21.52 -17.87 -8.12
CA THR A 58 -22.47 -17.58 -9.18
C THR A 58 -23.18 -16.28 -8.85
N VAL A 59 -22.90 -15.23 -9.63
CA VAL A 59 -23.42 -13.89 -9.42
C VAL A 59 -24.23 -13.51 -10.66
N ALA A 60 -25.50 -13.87 -10.73
CA ALA A 60 -26.35 -13.63 -11.91
C ALA A 60 -26.96 -12.22 -11.90
N ASP A 61 -27.54 -11.84 -10.78
CA ASP A 61 -28.15 -10.53 -10.56
C ASP A 61 -28.17 -10.19 -9.09
N GLY A 62 -28.39 -8.93 -8.77
CA GLY A 62 -28.44 -8.52 -7.38
C GLY A 62 -28.75 -7.04 -7.19
N LYS A 63 -28.97 -6.71 -5.93
CA LYS A 63 -29.11 -5.35 -5.45
C LYS A 63 -28.21 -5.17 -4.23
N LEU A 64 -27.29 -4.25 -4.29
CA LEU A 64 -26.46 -3.84 -3.18
C LEU A 64 -26.87 -2.43 -2.75
N VAL A 65 -27.08 -2.24 -1.49
CA VAL A 65 -27.39 -0.97 -0.87
C VAL A 65 -26.19 -0.59 -0.01
N VAL A 66 -25.41 0.38 -0.46
CA VAL A 66 -24.21 0.86 0.23
C VAL A 66 -24.56 2.15 0.96
N THR A 67 -24.30 2.21 2.24
CA THR A 67 -24.53 3.39 3.10
C THR A 67 -23.21 3.99 3.54
N TYR A 68 -23.16 5.31 3.71
CA TYR A 68 -21.99 6.07 4.13
C TYR A 68 -22.42 7.36 4.85
N ASP A 69 -21.53 7.98 5.60
CA ASP A 69 -21.76 9.28 6.21
C ASP A 69 -21.59 10.40 5.18
N ALA A 70 -22.69 11.05 4.84
CA ALA A 70 -22.69 12.12 3.83
C ALA A 70 -22.09 13.44 4.33
N ASP A 71 -21.92 13.61 5.64
CA ASP A 71 -21.22 14.77 6.21
C ASP A 71 -19.69 14.62 6.08
N ALA A 72 -19.19 13.39 6.02
CA ALA A 72 -17.77 13.08 5.90
C ALA A 72 -17.34 12.80 4.45
N LEU A 73 -18.19 12.14 3.67
CA LEU A 73 -17.87 11.65 2.32
C LEU A 73 -18.89 12.11 1.27
N THR A 74 -18.41 12.37 0.08
CA THR A 74 -19.22 12.62 -1.11
C THR A 74 -18.98 11.50 -2.12
N TYR A 75 -20.02 10.76 -2.49
CA TYR A 75 -19.95 9.75 -3.55
C TYR A 75 -19.71 10.42 -4.91
N THR A 76 -18.76 9.90 -5.69
CA THR A 76 -18.36 10.47 -7.00
C THR A 76 -18.52 9.52 -8.16
N GLY A 77 -18.56 8.20 -7.95
CA GLY A 77 -18.73 7.25 -9.04
C GLY A 77 -18.66 5.79 -8.66
N THR A 78 -19.07 4.93 -9.57
CA THR A 78 -18.94 3.47 -9.48
C THR A 78 -18.43 2.92 -10.81
N GLU A 79 -17.49 2.00 -10.72
CA GLU A 79 -16.94 1.24 -11.85
C GLU A 79 -17.19 -0.26 -11.63
N THR A 80 -17.32 -1.01 -12.72
CA THR A 80 -17.31 -2.48 -12.67
C THR A 80 -15.90 -2.96 -12.46
N GLY A 81 -15.72 -3.92 -11.53
CA GLY A 81 -14.44 -4.51 -11.26
C GLY A 81 -14.05 -5.61 -12.26
N ASP A 82 -12.93 -6.22 -12.04
CA ASP A 82 -12.31 -7.25 -12.89
C ASP A 82 -12.86 -8.67 -12.67
N ALA A 83 -13.66 -8.87 -11.62
CA ALA A 83 -14.23 -10.18 -11.29
C ALA A 83 -15.14 -10.79 -12.36
N TRP A 84 -15.65 -9.94 -13.29
CA TRP A 84 -16.61 -10.37 -14.27
C TRP A 84 -16.03 -11.03 -15.53
N GLY A 85 -14.69 -10.93 -15.74
CA GLY A 85 -14.02 -11.39 -16.95
C GLY A 85 -14.20 -10.45 -18.15
N GLU A 86 -13.35 -10.61 -19.17
CA GLU A 86 -13.26 -9.68 -20.32
C GLU A 86 -14.51 -9.67 -21.21
N ASP A 87 -15.24 -10.79 -21.27
CA ASP A 87 -16.42 -10.96 -22.15
C ASP A 87 -17.77 -10.77 -21.43
N ALA A 88 -17.74 -10.44 -20.13
CA ALA A 88 -18.95 -10.33 -19.33
C ALA A 88 -19.81 -9.12 -19.72
N GLN A 89 -21.10 -9.36 -19.94
CA GLN A 89 -22.09 -8.32 -20.22
C GLN A 89 -22.79 -7.93 -18.92
N VAL A 90 -22.14 -7.12 -18.10
CA VAL A 90 -22.74 -6.63 -16.83
C VAL A 90 -23.60 -5.41 -17.11
N THR A 91 -24.90 -5.53 -16.85
CA THR A 91 -25.80 -4.37 -16.82
C THR A 91 -25.82 -3.83 -15.40
N LEU A 92 -25.31 -2.61 -15.20
CA LEU A 92 -25.26 -1.92 -13.92
C LEU A 92 -26.15 -0.68 -13.94
N SER A 93 -27.03 -0.57 -12.96
CA SER A 93 -27.80 0.64 -12.66
C SER A 93 -27.37 1.19 -11.32
N VAL A 94 -26.92 2.43 -11.28
CA VAL A 94 -26.46 3.12 -10.07
C VAL A 94 -27.46 4.25 -9.74
N ASN A 95 -27.99 4.22 -8.51
CA ASN A 95 -28.89 5.25 -7.99
C ASN A 95 -28.33 5.84 -6.69
N PRO A 96 -27.55 6.92 -6.77
CA PRO A 96 -27.02 7.58 -5.59
C PRO A 96 -28.08 8.54 -4.98
N THR A 97 -28.10 8.54 -3.66
CA THR A 97 -28.79 9.52 -2.84
C THR A 97 -27.87 9.93 -1.70
N GLU A 98 -28.18 10.99 -0.98
CA GLU A 98 -27.39 11.42 0.17
C GLU A 98 -27.23 10.29 1.20
N GLY A 99 -26.01 9.94 1.52
CA GLY A 99 -25.67 8.87 2.46
C GLY A 99 -25.94 7.44 1.95
N LYS A 100 -26.34 7.26 0.68
CA LYS A 100 -26.70 5.94 0.15
C LYS A 100 -26.46 5.81 -1.34
N VAL A 101 -25.89 4.68 -1.77
CA VAL A 101 -25.76 4.27 -3.17
C VAL A 101 -26.44 2.93 -3.37
N ILE A 102 -27.37 2.85 -4.31
CA ILE A 102 -28.01 1.58 -4.67
C ILE A 102 -27.45 1.12 -6.00
N LEU A 103 -26.83 -0.06 -6.00
CA LEU A 103 -26.35 -0.75 -7.19
C LEU A 103 -27.32 -1.90 -7.52
N ALA A 104 -27.94 -1.87 -8.67
CA ALA A 104 -28.69 -2.98 -9.21
C ALA A 104 -27.98 -3.49 -10.46
N PHE A 105 -27.71 -4.79 -10.52
CA PHE A 105 -26.92 -5.36 -11.61
C PHE A 105 -27.50 -6.71 -12.05
N ALA A 106 -27.22 -7.04 -13.31
CA ALA A 106 -27.51 -8.33 -13.89
C ALA A 106 -26.41 -8.75 -14.85
N ASN A 107 -26.08 -10.05 -14.82
CA ASN A 107 -25.14 -10.68 -15.75
C ASN A 107 -25.65 -12.07 -16.13
N ALA A 108 -25.54 -12.44 -17.39
CA ALA A 108 -26.17 -13.65 -17.92
C ALA A 108 -25.44 -14.96 -17.53
N ASP A 109 -24.11 -14.93 -17.24
CA ASP A 109 -23.30 -16.14 -17.03
C ASP A 109 -22.08 -15.82 -16.14
N ALA A 110 -22.29 -15.69 -14.83
CA ALA A 110 -21.16 -15.27 -14.02
C ALA A 110 -20.84 -16.16 -12.84
N THR A 111 -19.72 -16.84 -12.92
CA THR A 111 -18.91 -17.14 -11.75
C THR A 111 -17.91 -16.00 -11.60
N ALA A 112 -18.04 -15.22 -10.54
CA ALA A 112 -17.19 -14.07 -10.27
C ALA A 112 -16.26 -14.37 -9.08
N THR A 113 -15.00 -13.91 -9.18
CA THR A 113 -14.02 -13.91 -8.09
C THR A 113 -13.17 -12.66 -8.24
N GLY A 114 -12.99 -11.90 -7.16
CA GLY A 114 -12.28 -10.62 -7.19
C GLY A 114 -13.22 -9.42 -7.09
N ALA A 115 -12.81 -8.26 -7.58
CA ALA A 115 -13.59 -7.03 -7.46
C ALA A 115 -14.83 -7.06 -8.36
N LEU A 116 -16.02 -7.02 -7.75
CA LEU A 116 -17.30 -6.87 -8.45
C LEU A 116 -17.53 -5.42 -8.85
N PHE A 117 -17.40 -4.51 -7.92
CA PHE A 117 -17.61 -3.08 -8.11
C PHE A 117 -16.58 -2.28 -7.29
N ALA A 118 -16.24 -1.10 -7.79
CA ALA A 118 -15.44 -0.11 -7.10
C ALA A 118 -16.23 1.20 -7.00
N LEU A 119 -16.50 1.66 -5.78
CA LEU A 119 -17.17 2.92 -5.51
C LEU A 119 -16.12 3.96 -5.10
N THR A 120 -16.19 5.13 -5.68
CA THR A 120 -15.27 6.24 -5.37
C THR A 120 -15.99 7.31 -4.57
N PHE A 121 -15.32 7.76 -3.51
CA PHE A 121 -15.76 8.83 -2.64
C PHE A 121 -14.68 9.89 -2.55
N THR A 122 -15.07 11.14 -2.32
CA THR A 122 -14.17 12.24 -1.95
C THR A 122 -14.53 12.76 -0.57
N GLY A 123 -13.55 13.17 0.20
CA GLY A 123 -13.69 13.68 1.55
C GLY A 123 -12.53 13.28 2.44
N SER A 124 -12.30 14.04 3.49
CA SER A 124 -11.15 13.88 4.39
C SER A 124 -11.52 13.29 5.77
N GLY A 125 -12.77 12.86 5.94
CA GLY A 125 -13.26 12.31 7.21
C GLY A 125 -13.17 10.79 7.26
N GLU A 126 -12.85 10.24 8.44
CA GLU A 126 -13.09 8.83 8.71
C GLU A 126 -14.58 8.54 8.64
N SER A 127 -14.97 7.53 7.90
CA SER A 127 -16.37 7.12 7.77
C SER A 127 -16.48 5.60 7.72
N ILE A 128 -17.62 5.11 8.14
CA ILE A 128 -17.99 3.71 7.96
C ILE A 128 -18.83 3.61 6.69
N ILE A 129 -18.36 2.79 5.75
CA ILE A 129 -19.12 2.40 4.57
C ILE A 129 -19.65 0.98 4.81
N ALA A 130 -20.93 0.78 4.64
CA ALA A 130 -21.57 -0.49 4.94
C ALA A 130 -22.46 -0.97 3.81
N ILE A 131 -22.52 -2.29 3.61
CA ILE A 131 -23.59 -2.94 2.85
C ILE A 131 -24.78 -3.13 3.82
N ASP A 132 -25.92 -2.56 3.46
CA ASP A 132 -27.16 -2.67 4.24
C ASP A 132 -27.75 -4.09 4.11
N GLY A 133 -28.34 -4.60 5.22
CA GLY A 133 -28.94 -5.94 5.27
C GLY A 133 -30.13 -6.17 4.31
N SER A 134 -30.61 -5.14 3.61
CA SER A 134 -31.58 -5.28 2.53
C SER A 134 -30.96 -5.65 1.16
N SER A 135 -29.63 -5.77 1.12
CA SER A 135 -28.87 -6.18 -0.07
C SER A 135 -29.05 -7.69 -0.33
N TYR A 136 -29.00 -8.06 -1.59
CA TYR A 136 -29.01 -9.46 -1.99
C TYR A 136 -28.26 -9.66 -3.30
N ILE A 137 -27.71 -10.86 -3.46
CA ILE A 137 -27.14 -11.36 -4.71
C ILE A 137 -27.78 -12.75 -4.96
N THR A 138 -28.42 -12.91 -6.12
CA THR A 138 -29.03 -14.19 -6.47
C THR A 138 -27.95 -15.26 -6.61
N GLY A 139 -28.11 -16.37 -5.90
CA GLY A 139 -27.15 -17.46 -5.81
C GLY A 139 -26.24 -17.40 -4.57
N VAL A 140 -26.16 -16.27 -3.88
CA VAL A 140 -25.41 -16.10 -2.64
C VAL A 140 -26.37 -16.23 -1.45
N GLN A 141 -26.22 -17.30 -0.66
CA GLN A 141 -27.04 -17.56 0.54
C GLN A 141 -26.28 -17.15 1.81
N ALA A 142 -25.98 -15.87 1.94
CA ALA A 142 -25.32 -15.32 3.11
C ALA A 142 -25.91 -13.95 3.47
N ASP A 143 -25.76 -13.55 4.72
CA ASP A 143 -25.98 -12.17 5.11
C ASP A 143 -24.86 -11.32 4.47
N LEU A 144 -25.25 -10.36 3.63
CA LEU A 144 -24.32 -9.45 2.96
C LEU A 144 -24.03 -8.20 3.80
N ALA A 145 -24.66 -8.03 4.96
CA ALA A 145 -24.44 -6.88 5.82
C ALA A 145 -22.99 -6.88 6.34
N GLN A 146 -22.23 -5.91 5.91
CA GLN A 146 -20.83 -5.71 6.26
C GLN A 146 -20.50 -4.25 6.33
N SER A 147 -19.43 -3.90 7.02
CA SER A 147 -18.91 -2.54 7.06
C SER A 147 -17.40 -2.53 6.97
N VAL A 148 -16.87 -1.48 6.37
CA VAL A 148 -15.44 -1.16 6.34
C VAL A 148 -15.24 0.28 6.78
N SER A 149 -14.24 0.52 7.61
CA SER A 149 -13.78 1.88 7.86
C SER A 149 -12.99 2.37 6.66
N THR A 150 -13.16 3.64 6.32
CA THR A 150 -12.30 4.32 5.35
C THR A 150 -10.88 4.55 5.91
N CYS A 151 -10.69 4.31 7.21
CA CYS A 151 -9.38 4.30 7.84
C CYS A 151 -8.85 2.86 7.94
N PRO A 152 -7.90 2.46 7.08
CA PRO A 152 -7.33 1.12 7.08
C PRO A 152 -6.65 0.73 8.39
N SER A 153 -6.10 1.71 9.11
CA SER A 153 -5.46 1.50 10.41
C SER A 153 -6.40 1.64 11.61
N ALA A 154 -7.73 1.75 11.41
CA ALA A 154 -8.71 1.93 12.49
C ALA A 154 -8.60 0.88 13.61
N HIS A 155 -8.16 -0.33 13.28
CA HIS A 155 -7.95 -1.43 14.23
C HIS A 155 -6.65 -1.30 15.05
N LEU A 156 -5.72 -0.40 14.66
CA LEU A 156 -4.43 -0.21 15.29
C LEU A 156 -4.53 0.93 16.32
N VAL A 157 -4.65 0.57 17.60
CA VAL A 157 -5.01 1.52 18.67
C VAL A 157 -3.94 2.56 18.97
N ASP A 158 -2.68 2.28 18.64
CA ASP A 158 -1.52 3.13 18.96
C ASP A 158 -1.18 4.15 17.85
N VAL A 159 -1.96 4.19 16.79
CA VAL A 159 -1.89 5.21 15.76
C VAL A 159 -3.12 6.13 15.74
N GLN A 160 -4.09 5.87 16.61
CA GLN A 160 -5.24 6.74 16.75
C GLN A 160 -4.85 8.05 17.43
N GLY A 161 -5.30 9.18 16.86
CA GLY A 161 -5.04 10.51 17.42
C GLY A 161 -3.61 11.05 17.20
N ILE A 162 -2.78 10.41 16.40
CA ILE A 162 -1.54 11.03 15.91
C ILE A 162 -1.86 12.11 14.87
N ALA A 163 -0.89 12.99 14.55
CA ALA A 163 -1.13 14.04 13.55
C ALA A 163 -1.53 13.44 12.18
N ALA A 164 -2.48 14.08 11.48
CA ALA A 164 -3.10 13.56 10.26
C ALA A 164 -2.09 13.11 9.20
N GLU A 165 -1.04 13.91 8.91
CA GLU A 165 0.01 13.55 7.95
C GLU A 165 0.64 12.18 8.22
N TYR A 166 0.79 11.82 9.50
CA TYR A 166 1.35 10.52 9.91
C TYR A 166 0.29 9.42 9.85
N HIS A 167 -0.94 9.73 10.23
CA HIS A 167 -2.04 8.77 10.17
C HIS A 167 -2.29 8.35 8.72
N ASP A 168 -2.41 9.31 7.79
CA ASP A 168 -2.62 9.08 6.37
C ASP A 168 -1.48 8.22 5.77
N ALA A 169 -0.23 8.48 6.18
CA ALA A 169 0.91 7.67 5.74
C ALA A 169 0.84 6.22 6.27
N VAL A 170 0.38 6.00 7.51
CA VAL A 170 0.15 4.65 8.05
C VAL A 170 -0.99 3.96 7.32
N ASP A 171 -2.10 4.65 7.11
CA ASP A 171 -3.25 4.14 6.35
C ASP A 171 -2.85 3.70 4.95
N PHE A 172 -2.09 4.53 4.25
CA PHE A 172 -1.56 4.20 2.93
C PHE A 172 -0.70 2.92 2.95
N MET A 173 0.22 2.80 3.91
CA MET A 173 1.10 1.63 4.01
C MET A 173 0.35 0.36 4.37
N VAL A 174 -0.66 0.45 5.25
CA VAL A 174 -1.49 -0.68 5.68
C VAL A 174 -2.42 -1.14 4.57
N ALA A 175 -3.12 -0.20 3.93
CA ALA A 175 -4.08 -0.50 2.87
C ALA A 175 -3.46 -1.18 1.65
N ASN A 176 -2.22 -0.78 1.32
CA ASN A 176 -1.49 -1.38 0.20
C ASN A 176 -0.69 -2.64 0.60
N GLY A 177 -0.77 -3.08 1.86
CA GLY A 177 -0.04 -4.25 2.35
C GLY A 177 1.48 -4.06 2.41
N TYR A 178 1.97 -2.82 2.28
CA TYR A 178 3.41 -2.56 2.31
C TYR A 178 3.99 -2.70 3.71
N MET A 179 3.20 -2.35 4.73
CA MET A 179 3.57 -2.51 6.12
C MET A 179 2.34 -2.89 6.96
N GLU A 180 2.47 -3.90 7.78
CA GLU A 180 1.44 -4.39 8.70
C GLU A 180 1.72 -3.95 10.15
N GLY A 181 0.72 -4.11 11.03
CA GLY A 181 0.93 -3.99 12.48
C GLY A 181 1.92 -5.05 13.00
N VAL A 182 2.50 -4.78 14.16
CA VAL A 182 3.29 -5.79 14.90
C VAL A 182 2.37 -6.81 15.59
N SER A 183 1.09 -6.49 15.66
CA SER A 183 0.00 -7.37 16.07
C SER A 183 -1.30 -6.90 15.41
N ASN A 184 -2.40 -7.62 15.62
CA ASN A 184 -3.72 -7.25 15.09
C ASN A 184 -4.25 -5.90 15.59
N THR A 185 -3.67 -5.32 16.64
CA THR A 185 -4.15 -4.07 17.26
C THR A 185 -3.06 -3.02 17.48
N MET A 186 -1.80 -3.32 17.14
CA MET A 186 -0.67 -2.44 17.41
C MET A 186 0.20 -2.26 16.18
N PHE A 187 0.49 -1.03 15.83
CA PHE A 187 1.42 -0.66 14.76
C PHE A 187 2.86 -0.53 15.23
N ALA A 188 3.06 -0.10 16.47
CA ALA A 188 4.34 0.27 17.07
C ALA A 188 5.04 1.42 16.30
N PRO A 189 4.43 2.62 16.22
CA PRO A 189 4.90 3.73 15.37
C PRO A 189 6.32 4.21 15.73
N THR A 190 6.72 4.12 16.99
CA THR A 190 8.04 4.54 17.49
C THR A 190 9.10 3.45 17.45
N MET A 191 8.74 2.20 17.10
CA MET A 191 9.70 1.11 17.00
C MET A 191 10.71 1.38 15.88
N GLU A 192 11.99 1.18 16.16
CA GLU A 192 13.04 1.30 15.16
C GLU A 192 12.86 0.25 14.05
N LEU A 193 13.09 0.67 12.82
CA LEU A 193 13.10 -0.22 11.67
C LEU A 193 14.50 -0.77 11.44
N ASN A 194 14.60 -2.05 11.14
CA ASN A 194 15.85 -2.68 10.74
C ASN A 194 15.98 -2.83 9.22
N ARG A 195 17.17 -3.24 8.77
CA ARG A 195 17.48 -3.37 7.34
C ARG A 195 16.64 -4.43 6.63
N ALA A 196 16.34 -5.55 7.31
CA ALA A 196 15.48 -6.60 6.76
C ALA A 196 14.05 -6.10 6.50
N MET A 197 13.46 -5.39 7.45
CA MET A 197 12.14 -4.78 7.29
C MET A 197 12.12 -3.80 6.10
N MET A 198 13.17 -2.99 5.94
CA MET A 198 13.22 -2.02 4.85
C MET A 198 13.22 -2.69 3.48
N VAL A 199 14.07 -3.68 3.23
CA VAL A 199 14.08 -4.37 1.94
C VAL A 199 12.78 -5.11 1.67
N THR A 200 12.13 -5.65 2.71
CA THR A 200 10.81 -6.29 2.59
C THR A 200 9.73 -5.29 2.16
N ILE A 201 9.73 -4.08 2.73
CA ILE A 201 8.80 -3.01 2.33
C ILE A 201 9.03 -2.65 0.85
N LEU A 202 10.26 -2.41 0.44
CA LEU A 202 10.57 -2.06 -0.95
C LEU A 202 10.23 -3.18 -1.93
N TYR A 203 10.45 -4.44 -1.54
CA TYR A 203 10.09 -5.62 -2.32
C TYR A 203 8.57 -5.71 -2.53
N ARG A 204 7.77 -5.49 -1.48
CA ARG A 204 6.31 -5.42 -1.57
C ARG A 204 5.84 -4.28 -2.49
N ILE A 205 6.43 -3.09 -2.36
CA ILE A 205 6.12 -1.96 -3.26
C ILE A 205 6.44 -2.29 -4.72
N ALA A 206 7.50 -3.05 -4.97
CA ALA A 206 7.86 -3.53 -6.32
C ALA A 206 6.92 -4.63 -6.85
N GLY A 207 5.93 -5.08 -6.08
CA GLY A 207 4.98 -6.14 -6.45
C GLY A 207 5.52 -7.55 -6.23
N GLU A 208 6.47 -7.71 -5.32
CA GLU A 208 7.05 -9.01 -4.95
C GLU A 208 7.51 -9.84 -6.17
N PRO A 209 8.37 -9.27 -7.04
CA PRO A 209 8.77 -9.94 -8.26
C PRO A 209 9.43 -11.30 -7.98
N GLU A 210 9.16 -12.26 -8.83
CA GLU A 210 9.75 -13.59 -8.72
C GLU A 210 11.29 -13.51 -8.70
N VAL A 211 11.92 -14.21 -7.76
CA VAL A 211 13.37 -14.22 -7.58
C VAL A 211 13.95 -15.59 -7.83
N GLU A 212 15.09 -15.63 -8.51
CA GLU A 212 15.87 -16.85 -8.70
C GLU A 212 17.18 -16.75 -7.93
N GLY A 213 17.59 -17.85 -7.30
CA GLY A 213 18.87 -17.95 -6.62
C GLY A 213 18.78 -18.01 -5.09
N THR A 214 19.90 -17.73 -4.45
CA THR A 214 20.03 -17.73 -2.99
C THR A 214 20.55 -16.38 -2.53
N PRO A 215 20.29 -15.98 -1.26
CA PRO A 215 20.81 -14.73 -0.73
C PRO A 215 22.32 -14.60 -0.91
N ALA A 216 22.76 -13.44 -1.43
CA ALA A 216 24.18 -13.13 -1.59
C ALA A 216 24.91 -13.00 -0.24
N PHE A 217 24.14 -12.79 0.83
CA PHE A 217 24.63 -12.51 2.17
C PHE A 217 24.47 -13.74 3.07
N ARG A 218 25.57 -14.20 3.68
CA ARG A 218 25.59 -15.39 4.54
C ARG A 218 24.83 -15.23 5.86
N ASP A 219 24.49 -14.01 6.25
CA ASP A 219 23.69 -13.67 7.43
C ASP A 219 22.19 -13.48 7.11
N VAL A 220 21.75 -13.84 5.90
CA VAL A 220 20.35 -13.93 5.49
C VAL A 220 20.08 -15.37 5.05
N PRO A 221 19.60 -16.25 5.96
CA PRO A 221 19.22 -17.62 5.60
C PRO A 221 18.06 -17.65 4.58
N ALA A 222 17.97 -18.75 3.81
CA ALA A 222 16.95 -18.90 2.77
C ALA A 222 15.51 -19.09 3.32
N ASP A 223 15.37 -19.40 4.60
CA ASP A 223 14.10 -19.71 5.26
C ASP A 223 13.55 -18.56 6.14
N VAL A 224 14.14 -17.36 6.05
CA VAL A 224 13.65 -16.19 6.79
C VAL A 224 12.76 -15.31 5.91
N TYR A 225 11.83 -14.58 6.53
CA TYR A 225 10.82 -13.74 5.86
C TYR A 225 11.39 -12.72 4.86
N CYS A 226 12.62 -12.29 5.02
CA CYS A 226 13.28 -11.31 4.16
C CYS A 226 14.22 -11.92 3.13
N SER A 227 14.21 -13.25 2.96
CA SER A 227 15.13 -13.95 2.04
C SER A 227 14.97 -13.46 0.62
N ASP A 228 13.76 -13.58 0.05
CA ASP A 228 13.47 -13.20 -1.33
C ASP A 228 13.68 -11.70 -1.56
N ALA A 229 13.24 -10.87 -0.60
CA ALA A 229 13.50 -9.44 -0.62
C ALA A 229 15.01 -9.11 -0.61
N GLY A 230 15.81 -9.87 0.13
CA GLY A 230 17.27 -9.74 0.17
C GLY A 230 17.95 -10.15 -1.15
N VAL A 231 17.50 -11.25 -1.76
CA VAL A 231 17.96 -11.69 -3.08
C VAL A 231 17.64 -10.62 -4.13
N TRP A 232 16.38 -10.19 -4.19
CA TRP A 232 15.92 -9.15 -5.10
C TRP A 232 16.68 -7.83 -4.93
N ALA A 233 16.80 -7.34 -3.71
CA ALA A 233 17.44 -6.06 -3.43
C ALA A 233 18.94 -6.07 -3.77
N SER A 234 19.62 -7.21 -3.59
CA SER A 234 21.01 -7.38 -3.98
C SER A 234 21.19 -7.49 -5.50
N ALA A 235 20.31 -8.22 -6.19
CA ALA A 235 20.37 -8.40 -7.64
C ALA A 235 20.06 -7.11 -8.42
N ASN A 236 19.34 -6.14 -7.80
CA ASN A 236 18.92 -4.89 -8.42
C ASN A 236 19.67 -3.65 -7.85
N ASP A 237 20.82 -3.83 -7.23
CA ASP A 237 21.67 -2.76 -6.69
C ASP A 237 21.00 -1.88 -5.62
N ILE A 238 19.86 -2.32 -5.06
CA ILE A 238 19.16 -1.61 -3.97
C ILE A 238 19.99 -1.71 -2.69
N THR A 239 20.69 -2.83 -2.50
CA THR A 239 21.64 -2.99 -1.41
C THR A 239 22.91 -3.72 -1.85
N ASN A 240 24.04 -3.27 -1.33
CA ASN A 240 25.33 -3.96 -1.45
C ASN A 240 25.79 -4.56 -0.10
N GLY A 241 24.85 -4.67 0.88
CA GLY A 241 25.18 -5.09 2.23
C GLY A 241 25.95 -4.03 3.00
N ILE A 242 26.45 -4.42 4.18
CA ILE A 242 27.43 -3.64 4.96
C ILE A 242 28.87 -4.07 4.59
N SER A 243 29.00 -5.21 3.93
CA SER A 243 30.20 -5.73 3.27
C SER A 243 29.79 -6.71 2.19
N GLU A 244 30.75 -7.21 1.42
CA GLU A 244 30.54 -8.14 0.30
C GLU A 244 29.67 -9.39 0.67
N HIS A 245 29.72 -9.83 1.93
CA HIS A 245 29.04 -11.06 2.37
C HIS A 245 28.10 -10.86 3.57
N LEU A 246 27.88 -9.63 4.01
CA LEU A 246 27.05 -9.33 5.18
C LEU A 246 26.03 -8.24 4.88
N PHE A 247 24.76 -8.55 5.15
CA PHE A 247 23.64 -7.63 5.04
C PHE A 247 23.35 -6.89 6.35
N ALA A 248 23.55 -7.54 7.48
CA ALA A 248 23.15 -7.11 8.83
C ALA A 248 21.63 -6.89 8.95
N PRO A 249 20.80 -7.94 8.77
CA PRO A 249 19.33 -7.84 8.66
C PRO A 249 18.69 -7.18 9.90
N THR A 250 19.20 -7.44 11.09
CA THR A 250 18.66 -6.93 12.37
C THR A 250 19.22 -5.57 12.80
N LYS A 251 20.16 -5.00 12.05
CA LYS A 251 20.72 -3.69 12.36
C LYS A 251 19.67 -2.59 12.12
N SER A 252 19.46 -1.73 13.14
CA SER A 252 18.60 -0.55 12.99
C SER A 252 19.12 0.37 11.89
N LEU A 253 18.19 0.93 11.10
CA LEU A 253 18.48 1.85 10.00
C LEU A 253 18.69 3.26 10.52
N THR A 254 19.77 3.88 10.06
CA THR A 254 19.93 5.34 10.17
C THR A 254 19.21 6.05 9.04
N ARG A 255 18.93 7.34 9.19
CA ARG A 255 18.31 8.17 8.15
C ARG A 255 19.15 8.18 6.86
N VAL A 256 20.49 8.19 6.97
CA VAL A 256 21.36 8.11 5.80
C VAL A 256 21.23 6.78 5.06
N GLU A 257 21.11 5.68 5.78
CA GLU A 257 20.89 4.36 5.17
C GLU A 257 19.50 4.27 4.54
N LEU A 258 18.46 4.78 5.22
CA LEU A 258 17.10 4.83 4.66
C LEU A 258 17.05 5.61 3.35
N VAL A 259 17.58 6.84 3.31
CA VAL A 259 17.61 7.67 2.10
C VAL A 259 18.38 6.97 0.97
N THR A 260 19.46 6.27 1.29
CA THR A 260 20.23 5.49 0.31
C THR A 260 19.38 4.36 -0.29
N PHE A 261 18.59 3.66 0.52
CA PHE A 261 17.65 2.64 0.03
C PHE A 261 16.58 3.25 -0.87
N LEU A 262 15.93 4.34 -0.45
CA LEU A 262 14.89 5.01 -1.23
C LEU A 262 15.42 5.55 -2.57
N TYR A 263 16.59 6.16 -2.58
CA TYR A 263 17.21 6.68 -3.79
C TYR A 263 17.55 5.59 -4.81
N ARG A 264 18.10 4.45 -4.35
CA ARG A 264 18.40 3.30 -5.20
C ARG A 264 17.12 2.62 -5.69
N PHE A 265 16.11 2.54 -4.84
CA PHE A 265 14.80 2.05 -5.22
C PHE A 265 14.13 2.94 -6.27
N ALA A 266 14.18 4.26 -6.12
CA ALA A 266 13.68 5.19 -7.12
C ALA A 266 14.35 4.98 -8.51
N LYS A 267 15.67 4.75 -8.52
CA LYS A 267 16.38 4.36 -9.76
C LYS A 267 15.91 3.03 -10.33
N TYR A 268 15.67 2.04 -9.49
CA TYR A 268 15.14 0.73 -9.91
C TYR A 268 13.76 0.87 -10.55
N MET A 269 12.91 1.72 -10.00
CA MET A 269 11.56 2.01 -10.51
C MET A 269 11.55 2.93 -11.75
N ASP A 270 12.71 3.38 -12.22
CA ASP A 270 12.88 4.34 -13.34
C ASP A 270 12.22 5.71 -13.05
N TYR A 271 12.19 6.11 -11.77
CA TYR A 271 11.72 7.44 -11.36
C TYR A 271 12.76 8.51 -11.68
N ASP A 272 12.32 9.75 -11.85
CA ASP A 272 13.24 10.88 -12.06
C ASP A 272 14.00 11.18 -10.75
N VAL A 273 15.31 11.01 -10.78
CA VAL A 273 16.20 11.28 -9.65
C VAL A 273 17.19 12.43 -9.97
N THR A 274 16.85 13.28 -10.93
CA THR A 274 17.73 14.37 -11.38
C THR A 274 17.65 15.64 -10.53
N ALA A 275 16.58 15.80 -9.74
CA ALA A 275 16.42 16.95 -8.85
C ALA A 275 17.54 17.00 -7.81
N THR A 276 18.04 18.19 -7.54
CA THR A 276 19.10 18.41 -6.54
C THR A 276 18.88 19.72 -5.79
N THR A 277 19.35 19.79 -4.55
CA THR A 277 19.37 21.02 -3.76
C THR A 277 20.66 21.19 -3.00
N ASP A 278 21.01 22.44 -2.69
CA ASP A 278 22.15 22.74 -1.80
C ASP A 278 21.78 22.43 -0.35
N LEU A 279 22.56 21.55 0.27
CA LEU A 279 22.39 21.15 1.67
C LEU A 279 23.15 22.05 2.66
N SER A 280 23.86 23.09 2.20
CA SER A 280 24.71 23.96 3.05
C SER A 280 23.94 24.69 4.15
N ARG A 281 22.61 24.84 4.00
CA ARG A 281 21.74 25.42 5.05
C ARG A 281 21.63 24.53 6.30
N TYR A 282 21.95 23.24 6.18
CA TYR A 282 21.85 22.30 7.29
C TYR A 282 23.21 22.18 7.99
N VAL A 283 23.25 22.48 9.28
CA VAL A 283 24.49 22.54 10.06
C VAL A 283 25.19 21.18 10.21
N ASP A 284 24.43 20.10 10.02
CA ASP A 284 24.88 18.72 10.12
C ASP A 284 25.07 18.02 8.76
N ALA A 285 24.96 18.75 7.65
CA ALA A 285 25.16 18.21 6.30
C ALA A 285 26.54 17.54 6.11
N SER A 286 27.57 18.03 6.82
CA SER A 286 28.92 17.45 6.79
C SER A 286 29.00 16.03 7.38
N GLN A 287 27.96 15.57 8.10
CA GLN A 287 27.88 14.20 8.61
C GLN A 287 27.35 13.20 7.56
N ILE A 288 26.83 13.69 6.43
CA ILE A 288 26.36 12.82 5.35
C ILE A 288 27.58 12.26 4.61
N PRO A 289 27.72 10.91 4.58
CA PRO A 289 28.82 10.28 3.87
C PRO A 289 28.77 10.57 2.36
N ALA A 290 29.90 10.61 1.71
CA ALA A 290 30.01 10.94 0.28
C ALA A 290 29.11 10.03 -0.62
N PHE A 291 28.97 8.76 -0.27
CA PHE A 291 28.13 7.81 -1.04
C PHE A 291 26.63 8.11 -0.98
N ALA A 292 26.18 8.86 0.02
CA ALA A 292 24.78 9.19 0.25
C ALA A 292 24.41 10.64 -0.11
N LEU A 293 25.41 11.47 -0.44
CA LEU A 293 25.22 12.90 -0.63
C LEU A 293 24.26 13.20 -1.79
N GLU A 294 24.40 12.50 -2.90
CA GLU A 294 23.54 12.63 -4.07
C GLU A 294 22.09 12.27 -3.72
N GLY A 295 21.87 11.11 -3.07
CA GLY A 295 20.54 10.67 -2.64
C GLY A 295 19.90 11.62 -1.62
N PHE A 296 20.67 12.19 -0.70
CA PHE A 296 20.16 13.20 0.24
C PHE A 296 19.77 14.50 -0.45
N SER A 297 20.61 14.99 -1.37
CA SER A 297 20.31 16.19 -2.14
C SER A 297 19.02 16.04 -2.95
N TRP A 298 18.86 14.90 -3.61
CA TRP A 298 17.64 14.52 -4.31
C TRP A 298 16.43 14.43 -3.36
N ALA A 299 16.51 13.64 -2.29
CA ALA A 299 15.38 13.41 -1.41
C ALA A 299 14.90 14.67 -0.68
N VAL A 300 15.80 15.64 -0.44
CA VAL A 300 15.42 16.96 0.09
C VAL A 300 14.81 17.85 -1.00
N ALA A 301 15.32 17.79 -2.23
CA ALA A 301 14.77 18.54 -3.37
C ALA A 301 13.33 18.11 -3.68
N GLU A 302 13.05 16.81 -3.68
CA GLU A 302 11.73 16.21 -3.89
C GLU A 302 10.82 16.28 -2.64
N GLY A 303 11.28 16.84 -1.51
CA GLY A 303 10.46 16.92 -0.29
C GLY A 303 10.21 15.58 0.42
N ILE A 304 10.82 14.49 -0.05
CA ILE A 304 10.75 13.15 0.59
C ILE A 304 11.37 13.23 1.99
N VAL A 305 12.52 13.88 2.11
CA VAL A 305 13.19 14.18 3.37
C VAL A 305 12.96 15.63 3.74
N LYS A 306 12.24 15.84 4.83
CA LYS A 306 12.22 17.13 5.53
C LYS A 306 13.20 17.08 6.70
N GLY A 307 13.80 18.21 7.05
CA GLY A 307 14.67 18.29 8.21
C GLY A 307 13.94 17.92 9.51
N THR A 308 14.69 17.55 10.54
CA THR A 308 14.16 17.41 11.90
C THR A 308 13.94 18.78 12.55
N SER A 309 14.61 19.80 11.96
CA SER A 309 14.34 21.22 12.19
C SER A 309 14.59 21.99 10.89
N GLU A 310 14.45 23.33 10.91
CA GLU A 310 14.76 24.19 9.76
C GLU A 310 16.24 24.08 9.31
N THR A 311 17.12 23.68 10.20
CA THR A 311 18.58 23.67 9.99
C THR A 311 19.27 22.35 10.25
N THR A 312 18.53 21.25 10.54
CA THR A 312 19.11 19.92 10.82
C THR A 312 18.41 18.82 10.03
N LEU A 313 19.19 17.84 9.56
CA LEU A 313 18.74 16.64 8.86
C LEU A 313 18.80 15.38 9.74
N ASP A 314 19.67 15.38 10.74
CA ASP A 314 19.99 14.25 11.62
C ASP A 314 20.32 12.96 10.85
N PRO A 315 21.30 12.98 9.93
CA PRO A 315 21.53 11.85 9.01
C PRO A 315 21.94 10.56 9.73
N MET A 316 22.56 10.68 10.92
CA MET A 316 23.05 9.54 11.69
C MET A 316 22.03 9.03 12.72
N ALA A 317 20.90 9.72 12.92
CA ALA A 317 19.84 9.26 13.82
C ALA A 317 19.18 7.97 13.29
N THR A 318 18.76 7.06 14.18
CA THR A 318 17.94 5.90 13.80
C THR A 318 16.55 6.34 13.36
N THR A 319 15.91 5.55 12.51
CA THR A 319 14.56 5.79 12.01
C THR A 319 13.57 4.83 12.62
N ASN A 320 12.35 5.31 12.84
CA ASN A 320 11.23 4.51 13.32
C ASN A 320 10.22 4.23 12.21
N ARG A 321 9.27 3.33 12.47
CA ARG A 321 8.26 2.90 11.53
C ARG A 321 7.45 4.06 10.96
N LEU A 322 7.06 5.02 11.81
CA LEU A 322 6.26 6.17 11.41
C LEU A 322 6.99 7.09 10.41
N GLN A 323 8.27 7.35 10.67
CA GLN A 323 9.10 8.16 9.77
C GLN A 323 9.27 7.52 8.39
N ILE A 324 9.36 6.19 8.36
CA ILE A 324 9.48 5.44 7.10
C ILE A 324 8.17 5.46 6.32
N CYS A 325 7.02 5.26 6.98
CA CYS A 325 5.72 5.42 6.33
C CYS A 325 5.62 6.76 5.62
N LEU A 326 5.96 7.84 6.33
CA LEU A 326 5.90 9.18 5.79
C LEU A 326 6.84 9.41 4.59
N MET A 327 8.08 8.91 4.67
CA MET A 327 9.05 9.08 3.59
C MET A 327 8.72 8.23 2.36
N VAL A 328 8.22 7.00 2.56
CA VAL A 328 7.74 6.14 1.47
C VAL A 328 6.48 6.72 0.82
N CYS A 329 5.52 7.18 1.62
CA CYS A 329 4.31 7.81 1.11
C CYS A 329 4.64 9.02 0.23
N ARG A 330 5.54 9.91 0.68
CA ARG A 330 6.00 11.06 -0.11
C ARG A 330 6.71 10.63 -1.40
N LEU A 331 7.58 9.60 -1.34
CA LEU A 331 8.23 9.07 -2.53
C LEU A 331 7.22 8.61 -3.58
N LEU A 332 6.16 7.91 -3.17
CA LEU A 332 5.18 7.36 -4.09
C LEU A 332 4.17 8.41 -4.59
N SER A 333 3.86 9.44 -3.78
CA SER A 333 2.95 10.52 -4.17
C SER A 333 3.52 11.48 -5.24
N GLU A 334 4.84 11.58 -5.38
CA GLU A 334 5.48 12.41 -6.38
C GLU A 334 5.51 11.75 -7.79
N GLN A 335 5.00 10.52 -7.92
CA GLN A 335 5.06 9.75 -9.16
C GLN A 335 3.71 9.70 -9.92
N ASP A 336 2.64 10.21 -9.29
CA ASP A 336 1.31 10.38 -9.89
C ASP A 336 1.19 11.73 -10.60
#